data_536fec2f101352268862cbf172b8f040
#
_entry.id   536fec2f101352268862cbf172b8f040
#
_cell.length_a   1.000
_cell.length_b   1.000
_cell.length_c   1.000
_cell.angle_alpha   90.00
_cell.angle_beta   90.00
_cell.angle_gamma   90.00
#
_symmetry.space_group_name_H-M   'P 1'
#
loop_
_entity.id
_entity.type
_entity.pdbx_description
1 polymer ?
#
loop_
_entity_poly.entity_id
_entity_poly.type
_entity_poly.pdbx_seq_one_letter_code
_entity_poly.pdbx_strand_id
1 'polypeptide(L)'
;MNDPAIPPLKNRAGLLESALLKLFTRSARVLEIEDVGDAFRIVTLGGETLRDAAWTPGDKIQIQLGGWTQRTYTPMGWDADGGRTRILAYLHAAGGPGAQWARALRKGEDCVVFGPRKSVRLARPQSTVIVFGDETSLGLAAALADQAAAPAVLGLFEVSRPGDTAPVMERLDMQGAALCARLENDGHFTELEARMTALLRAHPEADVVLTGRAGAIQHMGKVLKRENLAAGRRQSKAYWAPGKTGLD
;
A
#
# COMPACT_ATOMS: atom_id res chain seq x y z
N MET A 1 -29.88 4.31 -58.07
CA MET A 1 -30.16 3.57 -56.86
C MET A 1 -29.13 3.99 -55.84
N ASN A 2 -29.54 4.91 -54.95
CA ASN A 2 -28.66 5.36 -53.88
C ASN A 2 -28.84 4.48 -52.69
N ASP A 3 -27.75 3.84 -52.27
CA ASP A 3 -27.67 3.02 -51.07
C ASP A 3 -27.58 3.96 -49.82
N PRO A 4 -28.46 3.83 -48.84
CA PRO A 4 -28.39 4.70 -47.65
C PRO A 4 -27.24 4.27 -46.76
N ALA A 5 -26.27 5.15 -46.61
CA ALA A 5 -25.15 5.02 -45.69
C ALA A 5 -25.66 4.84 -44.24
N ILE A 6 -25.34 3.71 -43.61
CA ILE A 6 -25.57 3.44 -42.19
C ILE A 6 -24.65 4.36 -41.39
N PRO A 7 -25.18 5.21 -40.50
CA PRO A 7 -24.34 6.06 -39.69
C PRO A 7 -23.54 5.20 -38.66
N PRO A 8 -22.29 5.55 -38.35
CA PRO A 8 -21.45 4.76 -37.49
C PRO A 8 -22.00 4.76 -36.04
N LEU A 9 -22.22 3.58 -35.49
CA LEU A 9 -22.50 3.35 -34.08
C LEU A 9 -21.25 3.68 -33.23
N LYS A 10 -20.94 4.98 -33.17
CA LYS A 10 -19.89 5.50 -32.27
C LYS A 10 -20.54 6.15 -31.05
N ASN A 11 -20.07 5.69 -29.86
CA ASN A 11 -19.93 6.46 -28.61
C ASN A 11 -21.01 6.43 -27.53
N ARG A 12 -21.96 5.53 -27.49
CA ARG A 12 -22.75 5.38 -26.23
C ARG A 12 -22.04 4.55 -25.15
N ALA A 13 -21.33 3.51 -25.55
CA ALA A 13 -20.52 2.69 -24.60
C ALA A 13 -19.36 3.49 -24.01
N GLY A 14 -18.62 4.24 -24.83
CA GLY A 14 -17.49 5.06 -24.35
C GLY A 14 -17.91 6.26 -23.50
N LEU A 15 -19.09 6.82 -23.69
CA LEU A 15 -19.63 7.90 -22.85
C LEU A 15 -20.10 7.39 -21.48
N LEU A 16 -20.73 6.23 -21.44
CA LEU A 16 -21.12 5.56 -20.18
C LEU A 16 -19.90 5.09 -19.41
N GLU A 17 -18.91 4.53 -20.09
CA GLU A 17 -17.64 4.10 -19.50
C GLU A 17 -16.85 5.30 -18.96
N SER A 18 -16.79 6.41 -19.70
CA SER A 18 -16.14 7.64 -19.23
C SER A 18 -16.91 8.31 -18.09
N ALA A 19 -18.23 8.24 -18.05
CA ALA A 19 -19.04 8.75 -16.95
C ALA A 19 -18.90 7.89 -15.69
N LEU A 20 -18.87 6.56 -15.82
CA LEU A 20 -18.59 5.63 -14.72
C LEU A 20 -17.16 5.82 -14.18
N LEU A 21 -16.17 5.93 -15.05
CA LEU A 21 -14.79 6.22 -14.64
C LEU A 21 -14.72 7.54 -13.86
N LYS A 22 -15.40 8.61 -14.32
CA LYS A 22 -15.45 9.89 -13.61
C LYS A 22 -16.09 9.82 -12.23
N LEU A 23 -17.02 8.89 -11.98
CA LEU A 23 -17.63 8.70 -10.66
C LEU A 23 -16.67 8.09 -9.64
N PHE A 24 -15.69 7.31 -10.11
CA PHE A 24 -14.72 6.60 -9.26
C PHE A 24 -13.31 7.17 -9.31
N THR A 25 -13.08 8.16 -10.18
CA THR A 25 -11.78 8.83 -10.30
C THR A 25 -11.80 10.20 -9.64
N ARG A 26 -10.67 10.55 -9.06
CA ARG A 26 -10.41 11.84 -8.45
C ARG A 26 -9.21 12.47 -9.14
N SER A 27 -9.31 13.74 -9.49
CA SER A 27 -8.16 14.51 -9.97
C SER A 27 -7.40 15.03 -8.76
N ALA A 28 -6.13 14.74 -8.70
CA ALA A 28 -5.24 15.23 -7.67
C ALA A 28 -4.00 15.84 -8.30
N ARG A 29 -3.37 16.76 -7.59
CA ARG A 29 -2.11 17.38 -7.96
C ARG A 29 -1.03 17.02 -6.97
N VAL A 30 0.18 16.79 -7.43
CA VAL A 30 1.36 16.62 -6.60
C VAL A 30 1.70 17.94 -5.93
N LEU A 31 1.48 18.04 -4.63
CA LEU A 31 1.76 19.24 -3.85
C LEU A 31 3.19 19.27 -3.36
N GLU A 32 3.73 18.11 -2.98
CA GLU A 32 5.05 17.97 -2.41
C GLU A 32 5.63 16.60 -2.71
N ILE A 33 6.94 16.55 -2.82
CA ILE A 33 7.73 15.34 -2.96
C ILE A 33 8.90 15.44 -1.99
N GLU A 34 9.05 14.40 -1.16
CA GLU A 34 10.15 14.26 -0.22
C GLU A 34 10.88 12.95 -0.53
N ASP A 35 12.15 13.04 -0.91
CA ASP A 35 13.00 11.87 -1.04
C ASP A 35 13.53 11.45 0.32
N VAL A 36 13.37 10.18 0.68
CA VAL A 36 13.85 9.61 1.95
C VAL A 36 14.89 8.54 1.63
N GLY A 37 16.14 8.93 1.70
CA GLY A 37 17.24 8.18 1.12
C GLY A 37 17.07 8.00 -0.38
N ASP A 38 17.71 6.97 -0.94
CA ASP A 38 17.65 6.68 -2.38
C ASP A 38 16.51 5.75 -2.76
N ALA A 39 15.89 5.11 -1.77
CA ALA A 39 14.94 4.01 -2.00
C ALA A 39 13.48 4.39 -1.81
N PHE A 40 13.17 5.53 -1.20
CA PHE A 40 11.79 5.90 -0.91
C PHE A 40 11.48 7.34 -1.27
N ARG A 41 10.22 7.57 -1.58
CA ARG A 41 9.68 8.89 -1.85
C ARG A 41 8.30 9.04 -1.20
N ILE A 42 8.14 10.06 -0.37
CA ILE A 42 6.84 10.47 0.14
C ILE A 42 6.25 11.47 -0.84
N VAL A 43 5.04 11.20 -1.31
CA VAL A 43 4.32 12.07 -2.24
C VAL A 43 3.06 12.57 -1.56
N THR A 44 2.92 13.90 -1.45
CA THR A 44 1.70 14.55 -1.00
C THR A 44 0.85 14.91 -2.21
N LEU A 45 -0.35 14.37 -2.25
CA LEU A 45 -1.36 14.65 -3.26
C LEU A 45 -2.44 15.55 -2.67
N GLY A 46 -2.94 16.49 -3.46
CA GLY A 46 -4.03 17.37 -3.04
C GLY A 46 -4.96 17.71 -4.18
N GLY A 47 -6.19 18.05 -3.85
CA GLY A 47 -7.20 18.47 -4.82
C GLY A 47 -8.60 18.52 -4.21
N GLU A 48 -9.45 19.35 -4.79
CA GLU A 48 -10.84 19.50 -4.33
C GLU A 48 -11.60 18.18 -4.32
N THR A 49 -11.32 17.31 -5.29
CA THR A 49 -11.96 15.99 -5.41
C THR A 49 -11.53 15.01 -4.33
N LEU A 50 -10.48 15.31 -3.55
CA LEU A 50 -10.07 14.50 -2.39
C LEU A 50 -10.80 14.87 -1.12
N ARG A 51 -11.49 16.02 -1.10
CA ARG A 51 -12.39 16.39 -0.01
C ARG A 51 -13.55 15.40 0.07
N ASP A 52 -14.14 15.28 1.21
CA ASP A 52 -15.31 14.42 1.45
C ASP A 52 -15.09 12.93 1.11
N ALA A 53 -13.85 12.52 0.86
CA ALA A 53 -13.54 11.13 0.64
C ALA A 53 -13.58 10.34 1.96
N ALA A 54 -14.48 9.38 2.02
CA ALA A 54 -14.53 8.48 3.17
C ALA A 54 -13.33 7.53 3.13
N TRP A 55 -12.30 7.87 3.90
CA TRP A 55 -11.08 7.06 4.04
C TRP A 55 -10.98 6.49 5.46
N THR A 56 -10.44 5.29 5.54
CA THR A 56 -10.10 4.63 6.80
C THR A 56 -8.69 4.04 6.66
N PRO A 57 -7.83 4.08 7.70
CA PRO A 57 -6.52 3.43 7.66
C PRO A 57 -6.60 2.00 7.17
N GLY A 58 -5.72 1.66 6.21
CA GLY A 58 -5.75 0.39 5.49
C GLY A 58 -6.58 0.39 4.21
N ASP A 59 -7.32 1.45 3.89
CA ASP A 59 -7.90 1.63 2.56
C ASP A 59 -6.80 1.89 1.54
N LYS A 60 -7.06 1.50 0.30
CA LYS A 60 -6.12 1.68 -0.81
C LYS A 60 -6.61 2.70 -1.83
N ILE A 61 -5.68 3.32 -2.53
CA ILE A 61 -5.92 4.04 -3.77
C ILE A 61 -5.16 3.39 -4.91
N GLN A 62 -5.61 3.62 -6.14
CA GLN A 62 -4.84 3.29 -7.34
C GLN A 62 -4.52 4.59 -8.07
N ILE A 63 -3.29 4.73 -8.52
CA ILE A 63 -2.84 5.87 -9.32
C ILE A 63 -2.64 5.40 -10.74
N GLN A 64 -3.20 6.14 -11.70
CA GLN A 64 -2.99 5.91 -13.12
C GLN A 64 -1.61 6.44 -13.51
N LEU A 65 -0.79 5.56 -14.10
CA LEU A 65 0.60 5.89 -14.48
C LEU A 65 0.76 6.19 -15.97
N GLY A 66 -0.32 6.10 -16.72
CA GLY A 66 -0.38 6.25 -18.16
C GLY A 66 -1.05 5.06 -18.84
N GLY A 67 -1.82 5.31 -19.89
CA GLY A 67 -2.62 4.28 -20.54
C GLY A 67 -3.50 3.52 -19.54
N TRP A 68 -3.44 2.20 -19.58
CA TRP A 68 -4.19 1.30 -18.67
C TRP A 68 -3.37 0.86 -17.44
N THR A 69 -2.15 1.39 -17.28
CA THR A 69 -1.27 1.00 -16.18
C THR A 69 -1.65 1.74 -14.90
N GLN A 70 -1.94 0.99 -13.85
CA GLN A 70 -2.25 1.52 -12.52
C GLN A 70 -1.33 0.88 -11.49
N ARG A 71 -1.10 1.58 -10.37
CA ARG A 71 -0.43 1.02 -9.19
C ARG A 71 -1.16 1.39 -7.93
N THR A 72 -1.24 0.42 -7.05
CA THR A 72 -1.92 0.54 -5.77
C THR A 72 -0.96 1.07 -4.72
N TYR A 73 -1.45 2.03 -3.94
CA TYR A 73 -0.78 2.58 -2.77
C TYR A 73 -1.74 2.59 -1.59
N THR A 74 -1.19 2.47 -0.39
CA THR A 74 -1.92 2.71 0.85
C THR A 74 -1.65 4.15 1.29
N PRO A 75 -2.66 5.02 1.35
CA PRO A 75 -2.50 6.35 1.94
C PRO A 75 -2.06 6.25 3.39
N MET A 76 -1.05 7.01 3.78
CA MET A 76 -0.54 7.06 5.15
C MET A 76 -1.38 7.95 6.07
N GLY A 77 -2.20 8.82 5.49
CA GLY A 77 -3.13 9.70 6.17
C GLY A 77 -4.02 10.38 5.14
N TRP A 78 -5.17 10.90 5.58
CA TRP A 78 -6.13 11.59 4.74
C TRP A 78 -6.74 12.77 5.49
N ASP A 79 -6.47 13.96 4.99
CA ASP A 79 -7.10 15.21 5.42
C ASP A 79 -8.27 15.50 4.46
N ALA A 80 -9.47 15.10 4.86
CA ALA A 80 -10.67 15.31 4.05
C ALA A 80 -11.06 16.79 3.94
N ASP A 81 -10.85 17.57 4.97
CA ASP A 81 -11.17 19.02 4.98
C ASP A 81 -10.20 19.79 4.09
N GLY A 82 -8.90 19.48 4.18
CA GLY A 82 -7.86 20.07 3.34
C GLY A 82 -7.77 19.47 1.95
N GLY A 83 -8.45 18.34 1.67
CA GLY A 83 -8.38 17.63 0.41
C GLY A 83 -6.97 17.13 0.11
N ARG A 84 -6.30 16.49 1.09
CA ARG A 84 -4.90 16.05 0.98
C ARG A 84 -4.71 14.62 1.44
N THR A 85 -3.74 13.94 0.82
CA THR A 85 -3.29 12.62 1.26
C THR A 85 -1.80 12.44 0.98
N ARG A 86 -1.17 11.50 1.67
CA ARG A 86 0.24 11.14 1.47
C ARG A 86 0.36 9.66 1.15
N ILE A 87 1.24 9.33 0.24
CA ILE A 87 1.62 7.95 -0.08
C ILE A 87 3.13 7.78 0.02
N LEU A 88 3.55 6.55 0.31
CA LEU A 88 4.95 6.13 0.26
C LEU A 88 5.19 5.32 -1.00
N ALA A 89 6.10 5.76 -1.84
CA ALA A 89 6.55 5.04 -3.03
C ALA A 89 7.92 4.40 -2.77
N TYR A 90 8.02 3.08 -2.94
CA TYR A 90 9.27 2.35 -2.92
C TYR A 90 9.90 2.36 -4.32
N LEU A 91 11.13 2.87 -4.41
CA LEU A 91 11.87 3.04 -5.65
C LEU A 91 12.80 1.85 -5.90
N HIS A 92 12.25 0.65 -5.95
CA HIS A 92 13.03 -0.59 -6.05
C HIS A 92 14.00 -0.59 -7.25
N ALA A 93 15.20 -1.17 -7.04
CA ALA A 93 16.32 -1.11 -8.01
C ALA A 93 16.00 -1.79 -9.34
N ALA A 94 15.23 -2.87 -9.33
CA ALA A 94 14.81 -3.57 -10.55
C ALA A 94 13.91 -2.73 -11.47
N GLY A 95 13.46 -1.55 -11.01
CA GLY A 95 12.56 -0.71 -11.77
C GLY A 95 11.12 -1.26 -11.77
N GLY A 96 10.38 -0.85 -12.77
CA GLY A 96 8.97 -1.19 -12.94
C GLY A 96 8.12 0.09 -13.01
N PRO A 97 6.90 0.01 -13.56
CA PRO A 97 6.13 1.20 -13.88
C PRO A 97 5.90 2.14 -12.69
N GLY A 98 5.64 1.59 -11.48
CA GLY A 98 5.42 2.40 -10.29
C GLY A 98 6.67 3.15 -9.82
N ALA A 99 7.83 2.47 -9.80
CA ALA A 99 9.09 3.10 -9.42
C ALA A 99 9.56 4.12 -10.46
N GLN A 100 9.37 3.83 -11.76
CA GLN A 100 9.68 4.76 -12.84
C GLN A 100 8.80 6.01 -12.76
N TRP A 101 7.49 5.84 -12.59
CA TRP A 101 6.57 6.94 -12.39
C TRP A 101 6.98 7.80 -11.18
N ALA A 102 7.20 7.17 -10.04
CA ALA A 102 7.55 7.90 -8.82
C ALA A 102 8.87 8.68 -8.95
N ARG A 103 9.87 8.13 -9.68
CA ARG A 103 11.14 8.85 -9.97
C ARG A 103 10.94 10.03 -10.92
N ALA A 104 10.07 9.89 -11.92
CA ALA A 104 9.82 10.93 -12.92
C ALA A 104 8.94 12.06 -12.39
N LEU A 105 8.13 11.79 -11.36
CA LEU A 105 7.12 12.70 -10.84
C LEU A 105 7.69 14.05 -10.41
N ARG A 106 6.97 15.12 -10.71
CA ARG A 106 7.33 16.51 -10.35
C ARG A 106 6.21 17.17 -9.57
N LYS A 107 6.58 18.09 -8.67
CA LYS A 107 5.62 18.97 -8.00
C LYS A 107 4.82 19.76 -9.03
N GLY A 108 3.50 19.84 -8.84
CA GLY A 108 2.55 20.51 -9.72
C GLY A 108 1.94 19.62 -10.79
N GLU A 109 2.44 18.39 -10.99
CA GLU A 109 1.85 17.45 -11.95
C GLU A 109 0.48 16.95 -11.49
N ASP A 110 -0.42 16.73 -12.45
CA ASP A 110 -1.74 16.19 -12.18
C ASP A 110 -1.72 14.65 -12.19
N CYS A 111 -2.45 14.06 -11.27
CA CYS A 111 -2.61 12.62 -11.12
C CYS A 111 -4.08 12.23 -11.14
N VAL A 112 -4.39 11.09 -11.73
CA VAL A 112 -5.71 10.46 -11.63
C VAL A 112 -5.65 9.38 -10.56
N VAL A 113 -6.52 9.51 -9.56
CA VAL A 113 -6.60 8.64 -8.39
C VAL A 113 -7.94 7.93 -8.36
N PHE A 114 -7.94 6.63 -8.21
CA PHE A 114 -9.14 5.81 -7.98
C PHE A 114 -9.25 5.45 -6.50
N GLY A 115 -10.40 5.63 -5.91
CA GLY A 115 -10.64 5.35 -4.51
C GLY A 115 -10.76 6.62 -3.65
N PRO A 116 -10.61 6.50 -2.31
CA PRO A 116 -10.14 5.31 -1.57
C PRO A 116 -11.13 4.13 -1.62
N ARG A 117 -10.60 2.91 -1.47
CA ARG A 117 -11.37 1.66 -1.47
C ARG A 117 -10.89 0.73 -0.36
N LYS A 118 -11.82 -0.04 0.20
CA LYS A 118 -11.52 -1.04 1.23
C LYS A 118 -10.42 -2.01 0.80
N SER A 119 -9.43 -2.23 1.67
CA SER A 119 -8.37 -3.21 1.47
C SER A 119 -8.09 -3.99 2.75
N VAL A 120 -7.26 -3.48 3.65
CA VAL A 120 -7.03 -4.06 4.97
C VAL A 120 -7.90 -3.32 5.97
N ARG A 121 -8.70 -4.04 6.77
CA ARG A 121 -9.52 -3.43 7.81
C ARG A 121 -9.44 -4.23 9.09
N LEU A 122 -8.96 -3.58 10.12
CA LEU A 122 -9.05 -4.10 11.47
C LEU A 122 -10.45 -3.82 12.02
N ALA A 123 -11.12 -4.85 12.47
CA ALA A 123 -12.53 -4.75 12.90
C ALA A 123 -12.70 -3.82 14.11
N ARG A 124 -11.76 -3.83 15.03
CA ARG A 124 -11.62 -2.91 16.19
C ARG A 124 -10.21 -2.99 16.71
N PRO A 125 -9.30 -2.09 16.35
CA PRO A 125 -7.95 -2.09 16.91
C PRO A 125 -7.99 -1.55 18.36
N GLN A 126 -8.33 -2.41 19.30
CA GLN A 126 -8.28 -2.09 20.74
C GLN A 126 -7.01 -2.64 21.40
N SER A 127 -6.23 -3.41 20.64
CA SER A 127 -5.03 -4.08 21.10
C SER A 127 -3.86 -3.76 20.15
N THR A 128 -2.67 -4.21 20.51
CA THR A 128 -1.48 -4.16 19.65
C THR A 128 -1.79 -4.73 18.27
N VAL A 129 -1.28 -4.09 17.22
CA VAL A 129 -1.33 -4.57 15.84
C VAL A 129 0.07 -4.98 15.41
N ILE A 130 0.24 -6.20 14.95
CA ILE A 130 1.49 -6.68 14.36
C ILE A 130 1.33 -6.65 12.84
N VAL A 131 2.15 -5.83 12.18
CA VAL A 131 2.21 -5.75 10.71
C VAL A 131 3.44 -6.51 10.22
N PHE A 132 3.20 -7.59 9.50
CA PHE A 132 4.23 -8.29 8.73
C PHE A 132 4.14 -7.88 7.27
N GLY A 133 5.31 -7.61 6.65
CA GLY A 133 5.33 -7.24 5.26
C GLY A 133 6.72 -7.02 4.69
N ASP A 134 6.80 -6.15 3.72
CA ASP A 134 8.02 -5.70 3.06
C ASP A 134 8.01 -4.17 2.87
N GLU A 135 8.91 -3.65 2.04
CA GLU A 135 9.02 -2.21 1.75
C GLU A 135 7.68 -1.58 1.30
N THR A 136 6.83 -2.37 0.63
CA THR A 136 5.52 -1.89 0.14
C THR A 136 4.46 -1.79 1.23
N SER A 137 4.73 -2.36 2.40
CA SER A 137 3.83 -2.43 3.55
C SER A 137 4.04 -1.30 4.56
N LEU A 138 5.14 -0.54 4.44
CA LEU A 138 5.48 0.54 5.38
C LEU A 138 4.42 1.64 5.41
N GLY A 139 3.85 2.00 4.26
CA GLY A 139 2.76 2.98 4.19
C GLY A 139 1.50 2.53 4.95
N LEU A 140 1.19 1.24 4.94
CA LEU A 140 0.10 0.68 5.74
C LEU A 140 0.39 0.76 7.24
N ALA A 141 1.60 0.37 7.65
CA ALA A 141 1.98 0.40 9.06
C ALA A 141 1.94 1.85 9.60
N ALA A 142 2.44 2.82 8.83
CA ALA A 142 2.34 4.24 9.16
C ALA A 142 0.88 4.70 9.29
N ALA A 143 0.01 4.31 8.34
CA ALA A 143 -1.42 4.65 8.39
C ALA A 143 -2.14 4.11 9.62
N LEU A 144 -1.76 2.91 10.09
CA LEU A 144 -2.33 2.31 11.29
C LEU A 144 -1.81 2.96 12.58
N ALA A 145 -0.59 3.49 12.57
CA ALA A 145 0.02 4.18 13.72
C ALA A 145 -0.42 5.65 13.86
N ASP A 146 -0.78 6.31 12.76
CA ASP A 146 -1.11 7.75 12.70
C ASP A 146 -2.57 8.05 13.09
N GLN A 147 -3.07 7.48 14.17
CA GLN A 147 -4.44 7.73 14.66
C GLN A 147 -4.41 8.20 16.11
N ALA A 148 -5.29 9.14 16.45
CA ALA A 148 -5.36 9.74 17.79
C ALA A 148 -5.58 8.74 18.94
N ALA A 149 -6.11 7.56 18.63
CA ALA A 149 -6.29 6.44 19.56
C ALA A 149 -5.70 5.14 18.97
N ALA A 150 -4.57 5.25 18.26
CA ALA A 150 -3.95 4.11 17.63
C ALA A 150 -3.49 3.09 18.67
N PRO A 151 -3.72 1.80 18.41
CA PRO A 151 -3.05 0.74 19.15
C PRO A 151 -1.54 0.82 18.86
N ALA A 152 -0.73 0.23 19.72
CA ALA A 152 0.70 0.06 19.42
C ALA A 152 0.84 -0.75 18.13
N VAL A 153 1.58 -0.22 17.15
CA VAL A 153 1.88 -0.91 15.88
C VAL A 153 3.30 -1.44 15.94
N LEU A 154 3.43 -2.77 15.92
CA LEU A 154 4.70 -3.47 15.85
C LEU A 154 4.92 -3.98 14.42
N GLY A 155 6.04 -3.63 13.81
CA GLY A 155 6.37 -4.04 12.45
C GLY A 155 7.42 -5.15 12.41
N LEU A 156 7.25 -6.10 11.49
CA LEU A 156 8.28 -7.06 11.11
C LEU A 156 8.35 -7.11 9.58
N PHE A 157 9.45 -6.59 9.02
CA PHE A 157 9.54 -6.42 7.57
C PHE A 157 10.73 -7.16 6.98
N GLU A 158 10.47 -8.00 5.94
CA GLU A 158 11.52 -8.50 5.07
C GLU A 158 11.86 -7.44 4.02
N VAL A 159 13.09 -6.98 3.98
CA VAL A 159 13.50 -5.89 3.09
C VAL A 159 14.72 -6.27 2.26
N SER A 160 14.84 -5.70 1.06
CA SER A 160 15.96 -5.96 0.17
C SER A 160 17.28 -5.54 0.82
N ARG A 161 17.31 -4.34 1.39
CA ARG A 161 18.47 -3.78 2.10
C ARG A 161 18.03 -2.98 3.32
N PRO A 162 18.31 -3.48 4.53
CA PRO A 162 17.93 -2.78 5.76
C PRO A 162 18.48 -1.36 5.84
N GLY A 163 19.70 -1.10 5.38
CA GLY A 163 20.33 0.22 5.38
C GLY A 163 19.58 1.25 4.51
N ASP A 164 19.00 0.83 3.40
CA ASP A 164 18.19 1.71 2.53
C ASP A 164 16.80 1.97 3.11
N THR A 165 16.33 1.07 4.01
CA THR A 165 15.00 1.15 4.63
C THR A 165 15.04 1.90 5.97
N ALA A 166 16.16 1.88 6.69
CA ALA A 166 16.28 2.53 7.99
C ALA A 166 15.91 4.03 7.98
N PRO A 167 16.32 4.85 6.99
CA PRO A 167 15.94 6.26 6.94
C PRO A 167 14.42 6.50 6.88
N VAL A 168 13.69 5.68 6.15
CA VAL A 168 12.23 5.83 6.08
C VAL A 168 11.55 5.35 7.34
N MET A 169 12.08 4.35 8.03
CA MET A 169 11.59 3.92 9.34
C MET A 169 11.71 5.04 10.37
N GLU A 170 12.86 5.73 10.40
CA GLU A 170 13.08 6.89 11.25
C GLU A 170 12.12 8.04 10.88
N ARG A 171 12.01 8.34 9.58
CA ARG A 171 11.13 9.42 9.08
C ARG A 171 9.64 9.19 9.40
N LEU A 172 9.21 7.94 9.50
CA LEU A 172 7.84 7.54 9.82
C LEU A 172 7.63 7.21 11.32
N ASP A 173 8.63 7.47 12.16
CA ASP A 173 8.62 7.15 13.61
C ASP A 173 8.24 5.68 13.93
N MET A 174 8.77 4.76 13.12
CA MET A 174 8.49 3.32 13.24
C MET A 174 9.57 2.58 14.04
N GLN A 175 10.04 3.14 15.15
CA GLN A 175 11.14 2.61 15.96
C GLN A 175 10.84 1.25 16.61
N GLY A 176 9.56 0.89 16.77
CA GLY A 176 9.13 -0.42 17.28
C GLY A 176 9.16 -1.55 16.24
N ALA A 177 9.60 -1.28 15.01
CA ALA A 177 9.59 -2.26 13.94
C ALA A 177 10.99 -2.87 13.71
N ALA A 178 11.01 -4.17 13.38
CA ALA A 178 12.21 -4.91 13.05
C ALA A 178 12.35 -5.12 11.54
N LEU A 179 13.56 -4.92 11.03
CA LEU A 179 13.95 -5.22 9.65
C LEU A 179 14.72 -6.55 9.59
N CYS A 180 14.41 -7.37 8.59
CA CYS A 180 15.14 -8.58 8.27
C CYS A 180 15.56 -8.52 6.80
N ALA A 181 16.84 -8.71 6.51
CA ALA A 181 17.33 -8.70 5.14
C ALA A 181 16.78 -9.91 4.38
N ARG A 182 16.23 -9.66 3.19
CA ARG A 182 15.79 -10.71 2.28
C ARG A 182 17.02 -11.42 1.72
N LEU A 183 17.08 -12.74 1.92
CA LEU A 183 18.14 -13.61 1.42
C LEU A 183 17.66 -14.43 0.23
N GLU A 184 18.60 -14.90 -0.57
CA GLU A 184 18.32 -15.84 -1.65
C GLU A 184 17.66 -17.12 -1.11
N ASN A 185 16.81 -17.74 -1.93
CA ASN A 185 16.09 -18.96 -1.59
C ASN A 185 15.31 -18.87 -0.27
N ASP A 186 14.87 -17.66 0.09
CA ASP A 186 14.10 -17.39 1.30
C ASP A 186 14.79 -17.84 2.62
N GLY A 187 16.14 -17.87 2.64
CA GLY A 187 16.94 -18.29 3.79
C GLY A 187 16.70 -17.49 5.07
N HIS A 188 16.14 -16.28 4.97
CA HIS A 188 15.76 -15.40 6.09
C HIS A 188 14.45 -15.83 6.80
N PHE A 189 13.70 -16.79 6.26
CA PHE A 189 12.40 -17.18 6.83
C PHE A 189 12.51 -17.75 8.23
N THR A 190 13.56 -18.49 8.54
CA THR A 190 13.80 -19.02 9.89
C THR A 190 13.88 -17.90 10.94
N GLU A 191 14.56 -16.81 10.62
CA GLU A 191 14.64 -15.63 11.48
C GLU A 191 13.28 -14.94 11.61
N LEU A 192 12.56 -14.75 10.51
CA LEU A 192 11.22 -14.17 10.51
C LEU A 192 10.22 -14.98 11.33
N GLU A 193 10.25 -16.32 11.22
CA GLU A 193 9.43 -17.22 12.04
C GLU A 193 9.69 -17.04 13.52
N ALA A 194 10.97 -17.04 13.92
CA ALA A 194 11.37 -16.89 15.32
C ALA A 194 10.91 -15.52 15.87
N ARG A 195 11.14 -14.43 15.12
CA ARG A 195 10.73 -13.08 15.53
C ARG A 195 9.21 -12.93 15.61
N MET A 196 8.46 -13.42 14.62
CA MET A 196 7.00 -13.38 14.63
C MET A 196 6.42 -14.17 15.81
N THR A 197 6.94 -15.35 16.05
CA THR A 197 6.51 -16.19 17.18
C THR A 197 6.79 -15.51 18.53
N ALA A 198 7.95 -14.87 18.68
CA ALA A 198 8.29 -14.11 19.88
C ALA A 198 7.34 -12.91 20.09
N LEU A 199 7.07 -12.14 19.03
CA LEU A 199 6.13 -11.01 19.08
C LEU A 199 4.73 -11.46 19.50
N LEU A 200 4.21 -12.55 18.93
CA LEU A 200 2.87 -13.04 19.24
C LEU A 200 2.75 -13.69 20.62
N ARG A 201 3.84 -14.26 21.14
CA ARG A 201 3.87 -14.74 22.53
C ARG A 201 3.91 -13.60 23.54
N ALA A 202 4.59 -12.50 23.19
CA ALA A 202 4.59 -11.28 24.01
C ALA A 202 3.26 -10.50 23.93
N HIS A 203 2.54 -10.62 22.80
CA HIS A 203 1.28 -9.92 22.53
C HIS A 203 0.19 -10.88 22.04
N PRO A 204 -0.30 -11.80 22.88
CA PRO A 204 -1.21 -12.88 22.46
C PRO A 204 -2.56 -12.37 21.95
N GLU A 205 -2.96 -11.16 22.34
CA GLU A 205 -4.20 -10.51 21.89
C GLU A 205 -4.02 -9.61 20.66
N ALA A 206 -2.82 -9.56 20.06
CA ALA A 206 -2.56 -8.71 18.91
C ALA A 206 -3.37 -9.12 17.68
N ASP A 207 -3.85 -8.13 16.97
CA ASP A 207 -4.32 -8.30 15.59
C ASP A 207 -3.11 -8.44 14.66
N VAL A 208 -3.18 -9.33 13.68
CA VAL A 208 -2.09 -9.59 12.74
C VAL A 208 -2.49 -9.23 11.32
N VAL A 209 -1.67 -8.42 10.69
CA VAL A 209 -1.81 -8.04 9.29
C VAL A 209 -0.61 -8.54 8.49
N LEU A 210 -0.84 -9.42 7.52
CA LEU A 210 0.19 -9.93 6.62
C LEU A 210 0.02 -9.29 5.24
N THR A 211 1.00 -8.47 4.82
CA THR A 211 0.98 -7.77 3.52
C THR A 211 2.31 -7.92 2.79
N GLY A 212 2.40 -7.40 1.55
CA GLY A 212 3.63 -7.44 0.76
C GLY A 212 3.73 -8.67 -0.15
N ARG A 213 4.86 -9.37 -0.14
CA ARG A 213 5.19 -10.48 -1.04
C ARG A 213 4.33 -11.72 -0.76
N ALA A 214 3.65 -12.22 -1.79
CA ALA A 214 2.72 -13.36 -1.68
C ALA A 214 3.36 -14.61 -1.06
N GLY A 215 4.59 -14.96 -1.45
CA GLY A 215 5.31 -16.13 -0.92
C GLY A 215 5.57 -16.02 0.58
N ALA A 216 6.01 -14.86 1.05
CA ALA A 216 6.26 -14.60 2.47
C ALA A 216 4.97 -14.63 3.30
N ILE A 217 3.88 -14.07 2.78
CA ILE A 217 2.55 -14.13 3.40
C ILE A 217 2.08 -15.57 3.55
N GLN A 218 2.21 -16.38 2.50
CA GLN A 218 1.82 -17.80 2.52
C GLN A 218 2.66 -18.58 3.54
N HIS A 219 3.97 -18.35 3.56
CA HIS A 219 4.87 -18.98 4.51
C HIS A 219 4.49 -18.62 5.95
N MET A 220 4.40 -17.33 6.26
CA MET A 220 4.02 -16.85 7.59
C MET A 220 2.63 -17.34 8.00
N GLY A 221 1.68 -17.40 7.07
CA GLY A 221 0.34 -17.94 7.32
C GLY A 221 0.36 -19.42 7.75
N LYS A 222 1.26 -20.23 7.17
CA LYS A 222 1.48 -21.64 7.59
C LYS A 222 2.10 -21.72 8.97
N VAL A 223 3.09 -20.86 9.28
CA VAL A 223 3.72 -20.76 10.61
C VAL A 223 2.67 -20.46 11.66
N LEU A 224 1.88 -19.40 11.49
CA LEU A 224 0.84 -19.00 12.43
C LEU A 224 -0.19 -20.12 12.66
N LYS A 225 -0.55 -20.86 11.63
CA LYS A 225 -1.45 -22.01 11.75
C LYS A 225 -0.80 -23.16 12.52
N ARG A 226 0.47 -23.50 12.22
CA ARG A 226 1.22 -24.56 12.89
C ARG A 226 1.39 -24.29 14.39
N GLU A 227 1.70 -23.05 14.74
CA GLU A 227 1.92 -22.61 16.12
C GLU A 227 0.61 -22.24 16.86
N ASN A 228 -0.55 -22.36 16.18
CA ASN A 228 -1.87 -21.97 16.71
C ASN A 228 -1.91 -20.51 17.23
N LEU A 229 -1.27 -19.59 16.50
CA LEU A 229 -1.17 -18.19 16.86
C LEU A 229 -2.14 -17.32 16.02
N ALA A 230 -2.64 -16.24 16.61
CA ALA A 230 -3.52 -15.24 15.99
C ALA A 230 -4.77 -15.84 15.32
N ALA A 231 -5.33 -16.92 15.84
CA ALA A 231 -6.54 -17.55 15.31
C ALA A 231 -7.71 -16.56 15.35
N GLY A 232 -8.35 -16.30 14.19
CA GLY A 232 -9.47 -15.38 14.08
C GLY A 232 -9.11 -13.87 14.07
N ARG A 233 -7.85 -13.50 14.33
CA ARG A 233 -7.38 -12.10 14.35
C ARG A 233 -6.36 -11.80 13.26
N ARG A 234 -6.39 -12.55 12.17
CA ARG A 234 -5.44 -12.39 11.07
C ARG A 234 -6.13 -11.91 9.80
N GLN A 235 -5.54 -10.89 9.19
CA GLN A 235 -5.86 -10.47 7.83
C GLN A 235 -4.62 -10.63 6.94
N SER A 236 -4.85 -10.98 5.66
CA SER A 236 -3.78 -11.15 4.70
C SER A 236 -4.15 -10.53 3.36
N LYS A 237 -3.22 -9.75 2.80
CA LYS A 237 -3.38 -9.15 1.47
C LYS A 237 -2.04 -9.13 0.74
N ALA A 238 -1.89 -9.96 -0.27
CA ALA A 238 -0.71 -9.90 -1.12
C ALA A 238 -0.74 -8.62 -1.98
N TYR A 239 0.39 -7.93 -2.07
CA TYR A 239 0.57 -6.74 -2.89
C TYR A 239 1.31 -7.08 -4.19
N TRP A 240 2.20 -8.05 -4.15
CA TRP A 240 2.96 -8.47 -5.31
C TRP A 240 3.44 -9.92 -5.21
N ALA A 241 3.80 -10.50 -6.36
CA ALA A 241 4.49 -11.78 -6.46
C ALA A 241 5.48 -11.72 -7.62
N PRO A 242 6.62 -12.43 -7.54
CA PRO A 242 7.56 -12.53 -8.65
C PRO A 242 6.87 -13.01 -9.93
N GLY A 243 7.14 -12.34 -11.06
CA GLY A 243 6.58 -12.71 -12.37
C GLY A 243 5.07 -12.45 -12.55
N LYS A 244 4.41 -11.78 -11.61
CA LYS A 244 3.00 -11.37 -11.75
C LYS A 244 2.88 -9.85 -11.85
N THR A 245 1.99 -9.40 -12.71
CA THR A 245 1.60 -7.99 -12.83
C THR A 245 0.17 -7.84 -12.32
N GLY A 246 -0.02 -6.99 -11.30
CA GLY A 246 -1.34 -6.72 -10.72
C GLY A 246 -1.86 -7.88 -9.88
N LEU A 247 -1.82 -7.75 -8.57
CA LEU A 247 -2.48 -8.67 -7.63
C LEU A 247 -3.68 -8.00 -6.94
N ASP A 248 -4.21 -6.94 -7.54
CA ASP A 248 -5.31 -6.13 -7.02
C ASP A 248 -6.70 -6.66 -7.31
#